data_1403a8e266dbd4a0651a4527dd1355b1
#
_entry.id   1403a8e266dbd4a0651a4527dd1355b1
#
_cell.length_a   1.000
_cell.length_b   1.000
_cell.length_c   1.000
_cell.angle_alpha   90.00
_cell.angle_beta   90.00
_cell.angle_gamma   90.00
#
_symmetry.space_group_name_H-M   'P 1'
#
loop_
_entity.id
_entity.type
_entity.pdbx_description
1 polymer ?
#
loop_
_entity_poly.entity_id
_entity_poly.type
_entity_poly.pdbx_seq_one_letter_code
_entity_poly.pdbx_strand_id
1 'polypeptide(L)'
;MGKYQGDVVAANILGEPRKADYEAVPRVVYTDPQAAAVGASAGRFSAMVPLSDVPKTAAYTRAYAEQNGFLTLLSDGERLTGAYALGPEAGEWLQQATLAIRAHIPLDVLTDTIQPFPTFSEIYLNALKALRVEVAAASKAVGAGPPMAS
;
A
#
# COMPACT_ATOMS: atom_id res chain seq x y z
N MET A 1 14.83 -3.68 9.54
CA MET A 1 15.55 -2.52 10.15
C MET A 1 17.04 -2.79 10.32
N GLY A 2 17.46 -3.79 11.11
CA GLY A 2 18.87 -3.98 11.49
C GLY A 2 19.85 -4.09 10.31
N LYS A 3 19.52 -4.83 9.25
CA LYS A 3 20.38 -4.90 8.05
C LYS A 3 20.62 -3.54 7.42
N TYR A 4 19.53 -2.79 7.16
CA TYR A 4 19.61 -1.43 6.60
C TYR A 4 20.44 -0.48 7.47
N GLN A 5 20.23 -0.50 8.80
CA GLN A 5 21.02 0.30 9.74
C GLN A 5 22.49 -0.11 9.76
N GLY A 6 22.76 -1.42 9.69
CA GLY A 6 24.13 -1.96 9.57
C GLY A 6 24.85 -1.45 8.33
N ASP A 7 24.18 -1.45 7.18
CA ASP A 7 24.73 -0.91 5.92
C ASP A 7 25.04 0.58 5.99
N VAL A 8 24.16 1.38 6.64
CA VAL A 8 24.39 2.82 6.85
C VAL A 8 25.58 3.06 7.76
N VAL A 9 25.69 2.31 8.86
CA VAL A 9 26.82 2.41 9.80
C VAL A 9 28.11 2.00 9.12
N ALA A 10 28.14 0.88 8.41
CA ALA A 10 29.32 0.41 7.70
C ALA A 10 29.82 1.43 6.67
N ALA A 11 28.93 1.99 5.85
CA ALA A 11 29.28 3.04 4.89
C ALA A 11 29.96 4.25 5.55
N ASN A 12 29.39 4.74 6.66
CA ASN A 12 29.95 5.88 7.38
C ASN A 12 31.31 5.57 8.02
N ILE A 13 31.54 4.36 8.53
CA ILE A 13 32.85 3.95 9.06
C ILE A 13 33.89 3.90 7.94
N LEU A 14 33.49 3.48 6.74
CA LEU A 14 34.37 3.39 5.57
C LEU A 14 34.61 4.74 4.89
N GLY A 15 34.06 5.84 5.42
CA GLY A 15 34.23 7.18 4.87
C GLY A 15 33.28 7.53 3.72
N GLU A 16 32.24 6.73 3.51
CA GLU A 16 31.15 6.97 2.55
C GLU A 16 29.96 7.61 3.29
N PRO A 17 29.78 8.94 3.30
CA PRO A 17 28.73 9.59 4.06
C PRO A 17 27.33 9.14 3.62
N ARG A 18 26.60 8.45 4.48
CA ARG A 18 25.26 7.95 4.20
C ARG A 18 24.31 8.32 5.34
N LYS A 19 23.21 9.05 4.99
CA LYS A 19 22.13 9.37 5.91
C LYS A 19 21.07 8.25 5.84
N ALA A 20 20.60 7.82 7.01
CA ALA A 20 19.46 6.90 7.07
C ALA A 20 18.18 7.61 6.67
N ASP A 21 17.33 6.90 5.92
CA ASP A 21 16.00 7.35 5.51
C ASP A 21 14.95 6.35 5.99
N TYR A 22 14.02 6.81 6.80
CA TYR A 22 13.00 5.99 7.45
C TYR A 22 11.57 6.32 6.96
N GLU A 23 11.42 6.94 5.78
CA GLU A 23 10.11 7.34 5.25
C GLU A 23 9.16 6.16 5.06
N ALA A 24 9.66 5.01 4.59
CA ALA A 24 8.87 3.83 4.28
C ALA A 24 9.41 2.58 4.99
N VAL A 25 9.27 2.54 6.32
CA VAL A 25 9.69 1.38 7.12
C VAL A 25 8.53 0.39 7.24
N PRO A 26 8.63 -0.81 6.63
CA PRO A 26 7.61 -1.83 6.79
C PRO A 26 7.64 -2.43 8.20
N ARG A 27 6.47 -2.72 8.72
CA ARG A 27 6.25 -3.38 10.01
C ARG A 27 5.37 -4.61 9.78
N VAL A 28 5.80 -5.76 10.28
CA VAL A 28 5.08 -7.02 10.10
C VAL A 28 4.96 -7.74 11.43
N VAL A 29 3.78 -8.24 11.70
CA VAL A 29 3.51 -9.18 12.80
C VAL A 29 3.20 -10.53 12.17
N TYR A 30 4.02 -11.52 12.51
CA TYR A 30 4.00 -12.86 11.91
C TYR A 30 2.99 -13.78 12.62
N THR A 31 1.75 -13.29 12.71
CA THR A 31 0.59 -14.10 13.08
C THR A 31 0.11 -14.90 11.88
N ASP A 32 -0.91 -15.75 12.05
CA ASP A 32 -1.60 -16.42 10.96
C ASP A 32 -3.09 -16.03 11.00
N PRO A 33 -3.55 -15.17 10.06
CA PRO A 33 -2.83 -14.48 8.98
C PRO A 33 -1.89 -13.38 9.49
N GLN A 34 -0.91 -13.00 8.65
CA GLN A 34 0.04 -11.92 8.95
C GLN A 34 -0.64 -10.55 8.92
N ALA A 35 -0.23 -9.66 9.84
CA ALA A 35 -0.58 -8.25 9.79
C ALA A 35 0.65 -7.41 9.39
N ALA A 36 0.49 -6.54 8.40
CA ALA A 36 1.58 -5.74 7.87
C ALA A 36 1.16 -4.29 7.63
N ALA A 37 2.08 -3.34 7.80
CA ALA A 37 1.83 -1.93 7.58
C ALA A 37 3.10 -1.18 7.15
N VAL A 38 2.92 -0.10 6.38
CA VAL A 38 3.99 0.82 5.99
C VAL A 38 3.45 2.26 5.85
N GLY A 39 4.29 3.24 6.13
CA GLY A 39 3.98 4.65 5.98
C GLY A 39 3.01 5.18 7.05
N ALA A 40 2.17 6.13 6.67
CA ALA A 40 1.22 6.82 7.52
C ALA A 40 0.09 5.90 7.99
N SER A 41 -0.52 6.21 9.13
CA SER A 41 -1.71 5.52 9.67
C SER A 41 -3.04 6.16 9.24
N ALA A 42 -2.99 7.38 8.65
CA ALA A 42 -4.12 8.08 8.11
C ALA A 42 -3.69 8.83 6.84
N GLY A 43 -4.62 9.04 5.91
CA GLY A 43 -4.41 9.76 4.66
C GLY A 43 -5.61 10.62 4.30
N ARG A 44 -5.45 11.53 3.35
CA ARG A 44 -6.55 12.35 2.82
C ARG A 44 -7.61 11.48 2.14
N PHE A 45 -7.15 10.43 1.45
CA PHE A 45 -7.99 9.43 0.80
C PHE A 45 -7.61 8.05 1.29
N SER A 46 -8.60 7.16 1.36
CA SER A 46 -8.37 5.78 1.73
C SER A 46 -9.30 4.85 0.94
N ALA A 47 -8.79 3.68 0.59
CA ALA A 47 -9.60 2.62 0.02
C ALA A 47 -9.23 1.29 0.67
N MET A 48 -10.22 0.55 1.12
CA MET A 48 -10.06 -0.80 1.67
C MET A 48 -10.77 -1.80 0.75
N VAL A 49 -10.10 -2.88 0.44
CA VAL A 49 -10.66 -4.00 -0.32
C VAL A 49 -10.41 -5.32 0.40
N PRO A 50 -11.40 -6.22 0.40
CA PRO A 50 -11.26 -7.53 1.02
C PRO A 50 -10.37 -8.45 0.17
N LEU A 51 -9.64 -9.33 0.82
CA LEU A 51 -8.80 -10.33 0.16
C LEU A 51 -9.64 -11.40 -0.56
N SER A 52 -10.91 -11.58 -0.17
CA SER A 52 -11.87 -12.48 -0.84
C SER A 52 -12.09 -12.16 -2.32
N ASP A 53 -11.84 -10.91 -2.74
CA ASP A 53 -11.99 -10.48 -4.12
C ASP A 53 -10.84 -10.92 -5.03
N VAL A 54 -9.83 -11.58 -4.46
CA VAL A 54 -8.64 -12.03 -5.19
C VAL A 54 -8.74 -13.53 -5.48
N PRO A 55 -8.63 -13.95 -6.76
CA PRO A 55 -8.74 -15.36 -7.15
C PRO A 55 -7.78 -16.31 -6.43
N LYS A 56 -6.56 -15.84 -6.10
CA LYS A 56 -5.57 -16.61 -5.34
C LYS A 56 -6.09 -17.09 -3.99
N THR A 57 -6.92 -16.31 -3.32
CA THR A 57 -7.46 -16.63 -2.00
C THR A 57 -8.34 -17.89 -2.05
N ALA A 58 -9.19 -18.02 -3.08
CA ALA A 58 -10.04 -19.20 -3.26
C ALA A 58 -9.24 -20.46 -3.59
N ALA A 59 -8.08 -20.32 -4.23
CA ALA A 59 -7.24 -21.43 -4.68
C ALA A 59 -6.20 -21.88 -3.64
N TYR A 60 -5.85 -21.02 -2.68
CA TYR A 60 -4.69 -21.24 -1.81
C TYR A 60 -4.96 -22.26 -0.71
N THR A 61 -6.05 -22.16 0.02
CA THR A 61 -6.57 -23.19 0.92
C THR A 61 -8.01 -22.90 1.32
N ARG A 62 -8.78 -23.96 1.72
CA ARG A 62 -10.08 -23.76 2.38
C ARG A 62 -9.97 -22.94 3.68
N ALA A 63 -8.86 -23.07 4.39
CA ALA A 63 -8.63 -22.33 5.64
C ALA A 63 -8.60 -20.81 5.45
N TYR A 64 -8.13 -20.33 4.29
CA TYR A 64 -8.09 -18.89 3.98
C TYR A 64 -9.33 -18.38 3.27
N ALA A 65 -10.14 -19.25 2.66
CA ALA A 65 -11.40 -18.84 2.04
C ALA A 65 -12.42 -18.26 3.03
N GLU A 66 -12.32 -18.63 4.30
CA GLU A 66 -13.16 -18.13 5.40
C GLU A 66 -12.54 -16.96 6.17
N GLN A 67 -11.30 -16.60 5.89
CA GLN A 67 -10.59 -15.52 6.59
C GLN A 67 -10.71 -14.20 5.85
N ASN A 68 -11.24 -13.21 6.58
CA ASN A 68 -11.47 -11.85 6.09
C ASN A 68 -10.18 -11.01 6.12
N GLY A 69 -9.20 -11.34 5.26
CA GLY A 69 -8.05 -10.49 5.02
C GLY A 69 -8.44 -9.26 4.18
N PHE A 70 -7.59 -8.24 4.18
CA PHE A 70 -7.82 -7.00 3.44
C PHE A 70 -6.52 -6.27 3.10
N LEU A 71 -6.62 -5.34 2.16
CA LEU A 71 -5.64 -4.28 1.94
C LEU A 71 -6.33 -2.93 2.05
N THR A 72 -5.74 -2.02 2.83
CA THR A 72 -6.08 -0.60 2.82
C THR A 72 -4.93 0.20 2.27
N LEU A 73 -5.21 1.05 1.29
CA LEU A 73 -4.27 2.03 0.74
C LEU A 73 -4.67 3.43 1.20
N LEU A 74 -3.68 4.23 1.56
CA LEU A 74 -3.82 5.63 1.94
C LEU A 74 -3.09 6.51 0.94
N SER A 75 -3.66 7.68 0.62
CA SER A 75 -3.12 8.60 -0.39
C SER A 75 -3.34 10.06 -0.02
N ASP A 76 -2.47 10.93 -0.56
CA ASP A 76 -2.67 12.38 -0.61
C ASP A 76 -3.48 12.84 -1.84
N GLY A 77 -3.74 11.94 -2.79
CA GLY A 77 -4.41 12.17 -4.05
C GLY A 77 -3.50 12.02 -5.27
N GLU A 78 -2.18 12.08 -5.09
CA GLU A 78 -1.17 11.95 -6.14
C GLU A 78 -0.38 10.65 -6.03
N ARG A 79 -0.09 10.21 -4.81
CA ARG A 79 0.73 9.03 -4.49
C ARG A 79 0.25 8.34 -3.21
N LEU A 80 0.76 7.14 -2.96
CA LEU A 80 0.52 6.44 -1.71
C LEU A 80 1.29 7.11 -0.57
N THR A 81 0.64 7.27 0.58
CA THR A 81 1.23 7.76 1.83
C THR A 81 1.29 6.70 2.91
N GLY A 82 0.49 5.64 2.78
CA GLY A 82 0.47 4.53 3.71
C GLY A 82 -0.27 3.32 3.15
N ALA A 83 -0.03 2.17 3.76
CA ALA A 83 -0.78 0.94 3.50
C ALA A 83 -0.77 0.05 4.73
N TYR A 84 -1.85 -0.70 4.94
CA TYR A 84 -1.90 -1.77 5.91
C TYR A 84 -2.76 -2.93 5.41
N ALA A 85 -2.36 -4.12 5.82
CA ALA A 85 -2.84 -5.36 5.27
C ALA A 85 -2.99 -6.42 6.36
N LEU A 86 -3.96 -7.28 6.17
CA LEU A 86 -4.12 -8.54 6.90
C LEU A 86 -4.31 -9.65 5.87
N GLY A 87 -3.53 -10.72 5.96
CA GLY A 87 -3.67 -11.85 5.05
C GLY A 87 -2.47 -12.79 5.03
N PRO A 88 -2.59 -13.92 4.31
CA PRO A 88 -1.46 -14.80 4.10
C PRO A 88 -0.32 -14.05 3.42
N GLU A 89 0.90 -14.23 3.91
CA GLU A 89 2.11 -13.64 3.31
C GLU A 89 2.04 -12.10 3.15
N ALA A 90 1.25 -11.39 4.00
CA ALA A 90 1.06 -9.96 3.90
C ALA A 90 2.37 -9.17 3.94
N GLY A 91 3.38 -9.66 4.65
CA GLY A 91 4.71 -9.06 4.67
C GLY A 91 5.41 -9.07 3.30
N GLU A 92 5.11 -10.05 2.44
CA GLU A 92 5.71 -10.16 1.10
C GLU A 92 5.02 -9.19 0.12
N TRP A 93 3.70 -9.28 -0.03
CA TRP A 93 3.00 -8.44 -1.01
C TRP A 93 2.82 -6.98 -0.58
N LEU A 94 2.98 -6.63 0.72
CA LEU A 94 3.04 -5.24 1.16
C LEU A 94 4.28 -4.50 0.61
N GLN A 95 5.32 -5.22 0.21
CA GLN A 95 6.56 -4.62 -0.30
C GLN A 95 6.33 -3.72 -1.54
N GLN A 96 5.29 -3.99 -2.33
CA GLN A 96 4.89 -3.11 -3.43
C GLN A 96 4.52 -1.70 -2.93
N ALA A 97 3.73 -1.59 -1.85
CA ALA A 97 3.41 -0.30 -1.24
C ALA A 97 4.64 0.35 -0.60
N THR A 98 5.51 -0.43 0.03
CA THR A 98 6.76 0.07 0.60
C THR A 98 7.62 0.75 -0.47
N LEU A 99 7.81 0.10 -1.61
CA LEU A 99 8.56 0.67 -2.73
C LEU A 99 7.86 1.89 -3.32
N ALA A 100 6.54 1.84 -3.48
CA ALA A 100 5.75 2.94 -4.03
C ALA A 100 5.86 4.21 -3.18
N ILE A 101 5.77 4.09 -1.85
CA ILE A 101 5.93 5.21 -0.92
C ILE A 101 7.37 5.71 -0.95
N ARG A 102 8.35 4.82 -0.84
CA ARG A 102 9.77 5.16 -0.79
C ARG A 102 10.27 5.88 -2.04
N ALA A 103 9.76 5.50 -3.21
CA ALA A 103 10.12 6.07 -4.51
C ALA A 103 9.14 7.16 -4.99
N HIS A 104 8.16 7.55 -4.16
CA HIS A 104 7.14 8.55 -4.49
C HIS A 104 6.43 8.26 -5.83
N ILE A 105 6.12 6.99 -6.08
CA ILE A 105 5.53 6.56 -7.35
C ILE A 105 4.13 7.15 -7.51
N PRO A 106 3.82 7.83 -8.63
CA PRO A 106 2.50 8.37 -8.90
C PRO A 106 1.42 7.28 -8.97
N LEU A 107 0.19 7.60 -8.55
CA LEU A 107 -0.94 6.66 -8.59
C LEU A 107 -1.23 6.14 -10.00
N ASP A 108 -0.99 6.95 -11.04
CA ASP A 108 -1.18 6.55 -12.43
C ASP A 108 -0.25 5.41 -12.83
N VAL A 109 1.02 5.50 -12.45
CA VAL A 109 2.02 4.46 -12.69
C VAL A 109 1.63 3.18 -11.96
N LEU A 110 1.22 3.28 -10.70
CA LEU A 110 0.79 2.11 -9.92
C LEU A 110 -0.45 1.45 -10.53
N THR A 111 -1.40 2.24 -11.02
CA THR A 111 -2.64 1.74 -11.64
C THR A 111 -2.38 1.05 -12.97
N ASP A 112 -1.36 1.50 -13.73
CA ASP A 112 -0.94 0.93 -15.01
C ASP A 112 0.04 -0.25 -14.86
N THR A 113 0.43 -0.58 -13.61
CA THR A 113 1.35 -1.68 -13.34
C THR A 113 0.64 -3.03 -13.48
N ILE A 114 1.19 -3.91 -14.32
CA ILE A 114 0.69 -5.28 -14.50
C ILE A 114 0.99 -6.11 -13.26
N GLN A 115 -0.03 -6.76 -12.71
CA GLN A 115 0.12 -7.69 -11.59
C GLN A 115 0.18 -9.14 -12.10
N PRO A 116 1.04 -9.99 -11.53
CA PRO A 116 1.09 -11.40 -11.91
C PRO A 116 -0.17 -12.12 -11.42
N PHE A 117 -0.71 -13.01 -12.27
CA PHE A 117 -1.91 -13.82 -11.99
C PHE A 117 -1.58 -15.31 -11.89
N PRO A 118 -2.14 -16.08 -10.95
CA PRO A 118 -2.92 -15.65 -9.77
C PRO A 118 -1.97 -15.35 -8.57
N THR A 119 -2.07 -14.17 -7.97
CA THR A 119 -1.28 -13.80 -6.80
C THR A 119 -2.09 -12.97 -5.80
N PHE A 120 -1.61 -12.87 -4.55
CA PHE A 120 -2.20 -11.94 -3.58
C PHE A 120 -1.97 -10.47 -3.97
N SER A 121 -0.92 -10.17 -4.73
CA SER A 121 -0.64 -8.81 -5.23
C SER A 121 -1.72 -8.24 -6.15
N GLU A 122 -2.59 -9.07 -6.75
CA GLU A 122 -3.73 -8.59 -7.54
C GLU A 122 -4.69 -7.72 -6.75
N ILE A 123 -4.69 -7.83 -5.40
CA ILE A 123 -5.49 -6.96 -4.53
C ILE A 123 -5.19 -5.47 -4.76
N TYR A 124 -3.95 -5.13 -5.20
CA TYR A 124 -3.59 -3.76 -5.55
C TYR A 124 -4.40 -3.20 -6.72
N LEU A 125 -4.78 -4.02 -7.71
CA LEU A 125 -5.62 -3.57 -8.83
C LEU A 125 -6.96 -3.05 -8.34
N ASN A 126 -7.60 -3.77 -7.43
CA ASN A 126 -8.91 -3.40 -6.88
C ASN A 126 -8.77 -2.19 -5.93
N ALA A 127 -7.76 -2.20 -5.06
CA ALA A 127 -7.52 -1.13 -4.10
C ALA A 127 -7.17 0.20 -4.78
N LEU A 128 -6.32 0.19 -5.81
CA LEU A 128 -5.95 1.37 -6.58
C LEU A 128 -7.13 1.92 -7.39
N LYS A 129 -7.96 1.05 -7.99
CA LYS A 129 -9.19 1.48 -8.67
C LYS A 129 -10.16 2.16 -7.71
N ALA A 130 -10.41 1.55 -6.54
CA ALA A 130 -11.26 2.13 -5.51
C ALA A 130 -10.71 3.48 -5.03
N LEU A 131 -9.41 3.58 -4.76
CA LEU A 131 -8.76 4.81 -4.33
C LEU A 131 -8.89 5.93 -5.38
N ARG A 132 -8.74 5.62 -6.67
CA ARG A 132 -8.93 6.61 -7.75
C ARG A 132 -10.38 7.13 -7.84
N VAL A 133 -11.36 6.29 -7.56
CA VAL A 133 -12.77 6.73 -7.49
C VAL A 133 -12.95 7.75 -6.38
N GLU A 134 -12.40 7.50 -5.19
CA GLU A 134 -12.44 8.43 -4.07
C GLU A 134 -11.77 9.78 -4.39
N VAL A 135 -10.57 9.74 -4.98
CA VAL A 135 -9.84 10.95 -5.40
C VAL A 135 -10.63 11.75 -6.43
N ALA A 136 -11.20 11.09 -7.46
CA ALA A 136 -11.97 11.73 -8.50
C ALA A 136 -13.29 12.33 -7.98
N ALA A 137 -13.96 11.67 -7.04
CA ALA A 137 -15.17 12.16 -6.41
C ALA A 137 -14.94 13.47 -5.65
N ALA A 138 -13.84 13.52 -4.88
CA ALA A 138 -13.49 14.73 -4.15
C ALA A 138 -13.11 15.90 -5.07
N SER A 139 -12.43 15.63 -6.19
CA SER A 139 -12.07 16.66 -7.17
C SER A 139 -13.30 17.29 -7.82
N LYS A 140 -14.36 16.50 -8.10
CA LYS A 140 -15.63 16.99 -8.63
C LYS A 140 -16.40 17.83 -7.61
N ALA A 141 -16.37 17.45 -6.32
CA ALA A 141 -17.04 18.18 -5.26
C ALA A 141 -16.43 19.58 -5.04
N VAL A 142 -15.12 19.73 -5.22
CA VAL A 142 -14.41 21.02 -5.13
C VAL A 142 -14.72 21.92 -6.34
N GLY A 143 -14.92 21.32 -7.54
CA GLY A 143 -15.26 22.06 -8.77
C GLY A 143 -16.72 22.52 -8.86
N ALA A 144 -17.63 21.95 -8.08
CA ALA A 144 -19.03 22.36 -7.95
C ALA A 144 -19.14 23.40 -6.82
N GLY A 145 -18.59 24.61 -7.03
CA GLY A 145 -18.81 25.75 -6.15
C GLY A 145 -20.30 26.04 -5.94
N PRO A 146 -20.71 26.72 -4.84
CA PRO A 146 -22.10 27.01 -4.59
C PRO A 146 -22.70 27.79 -5.76
N PRO A 147 -24.00 27.53 -6.14
CA PRO A 147 -24.61 28.26 -7.21
C PRO A 147 -24.61 29.76 -6.83
N MET A 148 -24.12 30.61 -7.75
CA MET A 148 -24.18 32.04 -7.60
C MET A 148 -25.64 32.43 -7.39
N ALA A 149 -25.96 32.93 -6.18
CA ALA A 149 -27.25 33.49 -5.89
C ALA A 149 -27.43 34.73 -6.80
N SER A 150 -28.39 34.66 -7.72
CA SER A 150 -28.88 35.76 -8.54
C SER A 150 -29.87 36.60 -7.76
#